data_d7ade0829982a2c92b81715c5019df19
#
_entry.id   d7ade0829982a2c92b81715c5019df19
#
_cell.length_a   1.000
_cell.length_b   1.000
_cell.length_c   1.000
_cell.angle_alpha   90.00
_cell.angle_beta   90.00
_cell.angle_gamma   90.00
#
_symmetry.space_group_name_H-M   'P 1'
#
loop_
_entity.id
_entity.type
_entity.pdbx_description
1 polymer ?
#
loop_
_entity_poly.entity_id
_entity_poly.type
_entity_poly.pdbx_seq_one_letter_code
_entity_poly.pdbx_strand_id
1 'polypeptide(L)'
;ADATRRADFYTGRGVGYGLDVRTRANSRSYFNFGFYAVKDCIFGPAESAENPDQGGTLLYAEGVQYFPNGFTAAADVRLTSNLDFRQVFSDGIQQIISPIEVSQAFVNKSWNNYTLNLLARAQEISIPNVQIKTRNLPSVNFEKRPSQISFLKPLYFSFKTSVEGVSRREEVRNLALYQQTTGGDPVVSPAIGQRLDIYPQVTLPISTKYFNFTATAATRVTYYSNSFNDMRRVVGRDVIRKLGEFEFDVRPVALARNFYGKNNTFRFRHVIEP
;
A
#
# COMPACT_ATOMS: atom_id res chain seq x y z
N ALA A 1 22.01 16.77 -12.68
CA ALA A 1 22.24 15.35 -12.40
C ALA A 1 23.67 15.18 -11.89
N ASP A 2 23.86 14.36 -10.90
CA ASP A 2 25.18 13.92 -10.46
C ASP A 2 25.22 12.39 -10.37
N ALA A 3 26.40 11.81 -10.40
CA ALA A 3 26.61 10.39 -10.25
C ALA A 3 27.85 10.14 -9.37
N THR A 4 27.67 9.33 -8.34
CA THR A 4 28.73 8.95 -7.41
C THR A 4 29.01 7.46 -7.55
N ARG A 5 30.28 7.10 -7.75
CA ARG A 5 30.76 5.71 -7.70
C ARG A 5 31.37 5.45 -6.35
N ARG A 6 31.08 4.29 -5.76
CA ARG A 6 31.61 3.84 -4.48
C ARG A 6 32.35 2.52 -4.68
N ALA A 7 33.48 2.39 -4.03
CA ALA A 7 34.23 1.14 -3.92
C ALA A 7 34.70 1.00 -2.47
N ASP A 8 34.27 -0.03 -1.78
CA ASP A 8 34.58 -0.30 -0.39
C ASP A 8 35.43 -1.56 -0.29
N PHE A 9 36.47 -1.47 0.52
CA PHE A 9 37.34 -2.61 0.80
C PHE A 9 37.13 -3.04 2.25
N TYR A 10 36.55 -4.18 2.46
CA TYR A 10 36.33 -4.77 3.76
C TYR A 10 37.48 -5.69 4.10
N THR A 11 38.35 -5.27 5.00
CA THR A 11 39.54 -6.03 5.39
C THR A 11 39.16 -7.45 5.86
N GLY A 12 39.65 -8.44 5.15
CA GLY A 12 39.37 -9.85 5.43
C GLY A 12 37.97 -10.35 5.02
N ARG A 13 37.13 -9.50 4.42
CA ARG A 13 35.76 -9.87 4.03
C ARG A 13 35.50 -9.76 2.52
N GLY A 14 36.03 -8.75 1.85
CA GLY A 14 35.79 -8.64 0.42
C GLY A 14 35.68 -7.21 -0.08
N VAL A 15 34.95 -7.05 -1.15
CA VAL A 15 34.83 -5.78 -1.88
C VAL A 15 33.39 -5.44 -2.16
N GLY A 16 33.04 -4.17 -1.90
CA GLY A 16 31.76 -3.59 -2.26
C GLY A 16 31.87 -2.61 -3.41
N TYR A 17 30.90 -2.60 -4.30
CA TYR A 17 30.76 -1.64 -5.39
C TYR A 17 29.39 -1.00 -5.37
N GLY A 18 29.35 0.32 -5.58
CA GLY A 18 28.10 1.08 -5.63
C GLY A 18 28.09 2.16 -6.69
N LEU A 19 26.90 2.51 -7.12
CA LEU A 19 26.62 3.64 -7.97
C LEU A 19 25.37 4.34 -7.46
N ASP A 20 25.47 5.63 -7.23
CA ASP A 20 24.35 6.51 -6.89
C ASP A 20 24.19 7.56 -7.95
N VAL A 21 23.00 7.69 -8.51
CA VAL A 21 22.64 8.71 -9.49
C VAL A 21 21.52 9.56 -8.92
N ARG A 22 21.74 10.87 -8.90
CA ARG A 22 20.75 11.85 -8.43
C ARG A 22 20.40 12.80 -9.56
N THR A 23 19.11 12.90 -9.82
CA THR A 23 18.60 13.77 -10.87
C THR A 23 17.57 14.73 -10.32
N ARG A 24 17.54 15.94 -10.87
CA ARG A 24 16.52 16.93 -10.56
C ARG A 24 16.06 17.56 -11.87
N ALA A 25 14.89 17.15 -12.33
CA ALA A 25 14.34 17.64 -13.59
C ALA A 25 13.84 19.09 -13.47
N ASN A 26 13.30 19.47 -12.31
CA ASN A 26 12.83 20.82 -11.99
C ASN A 26 12.80 21.03 -10.46
N SER A 27 12.31 22.19 -10.01
CA SER A 27 12.26 22.52 -8.55
C SER A 27 11.39 21.56 -7.72
N ARG A 28 10.43 20.86 -8.34
CA ARG A 28 9.47 19.97 -7.68
C ARG A 28 9.72 18.50 -7.97
N SER A 29 10.54 18.18 -8.99
CA SER A 29 10.76 16.81 -9.43
C SER A 29 12.19 16.40 -9.20
N TYR A 30 12.37 15.27 -8.55
CA TYR A 30 13.67 14.63 -8.37
C TYR A 30 13.55 13.12 -8.53
N PHE A 31 14.64 12.48 -8.91
CA PHE A 31 14.74 11.04 -8.96
C PHE A 31 16.16 10.61 -8.61
N ASN A 32 16.29 9.78 -7.61
CA ASN A 32 17.53 9.18 -7.15
C ASN A 32 17.43 7.68 -7.38
N PHE A 33 18.46 7.11 -7.92
CA PHE A 33 18.53 5.67 -8.01
C PHE A 33 19.97 5.21 -7.77
N GLY A 34 20.13 4.02 -7.25
CA GLY A 34 21.44 3.45 -7.07
C GLY A 34 21.40 1.96 -6.82
N PHE A 35 22.58 1.38 -6.87
CA PHE A 35 22.78 0.01 -6.45
C PHE A 35 24.06 -0.10 -5.63
N TYR A 36 24.07 -1.11 -4.77
CA TYR A 36 25.25 -1.48 -4.01
C TYR A 36 25.35 -3.01 -3.99
N ALA A 37 26.52 -3.54 -4.28
CA ALA A 37 26.77 -4.96 -4.31
C ALA A 37 28.04 -5.29 -3.53
N VAL A 38 27.99 -6.31 -2.70
CA VAL A 38 29.13 -6.80 -1.94
C VAL A 38 29.34 -8.26 -2.23
N LYS A 39 30.59 -8.60 -2.53
CA LYS A 39 31.07 -9.98 -2.56
C LYS A 39 31.77 -10.25 -1.23
N ASP A 40 31.14 -11.06 -0.36
CA ASP A 40 31.73 -11.46 0.91
C ASP A 40 32.59 -12.70 0.70
N CYS A 41 33.86 -12.63 1.11
CA CYS A 41 34.84 -13.70 0.91
C CYS A 41 35.14 -14.52 2.18
N ILE A 42 34.67 -14.08 3.35
CA ILE A 42 34.92 -14.79 4.60
C ILE A 42 34.24 -16.18 4.60
N PHE A 43 33.00 -16.20 4.15
CA PHE A 43 32.19 -17.41 4.21
C PHE A 43 32.30 -18.26 2.94
N GLY A 44 33.03 -17.78 1.92
CA GLY A 44 33.36 -18.50 0.70
C GLY A 44 32.17 -18.91 -0.18
N PRO A 45 32.40 -19.68 -1.25
CA PRO A 45 31.33 -20.10 -2.17
C PRO A 45 30.51 -21.29 -1.64
N ALA A 46 30.91 -21.92 -0.54
CA ALA A 46 30.17 -23.03 0.05
C ALA A 46 29.22 -22.52 1.12
N GLU A 47 27.97 -22.38 0.74
CA GLU A 47 26.88 -22.16 1.69
C GLU A 47 26.76 -23.37 2.59
N SER A 48 27.22 -23.23 3.83
CA SER A 48 26.88 -24.15 4.91
C SER A 48 25.89 -23.50 5.84
N ALA A 49 25.06 -24.27 6.54
CA ALA A 49 24.13 -23.77 7.55
C ALA A 49 24.83 -23.00 8.68
N GLU A 50 26.13 -23.26 8.88
CA GLU A 50 26.97 -22.65 9.91
C GLU A 50 27.61 -21.32 9.44
N ASN A 51 27.83 -21.15 8.12
CA ASN A 51 28.49 -19.99 7.53
C ASN A 51 27.73 -19.51 6.29
N PRO A 52 26.61 -18.83 6.44
CA PRO A 52 25.85 -18.30 5.31
C PRO A 52 26.65 -17.19 4.60
N ASP A 53 26.61 -17.18 3.27
CA ASP A 53 27.12 -16.05 2.48
C ASP A 53 26.34 -14.78 2.81
N GLN A 54 27.01 -13.78 3.39
CA GLN A 54 26.42 -12.48 3.75
C GLN A 54 26.55 -11.46 2.63
N GLY A 55 27.19 -11.79 1.53
CA GLY A 55 27.24 -10.96 0.34
C GLY A 55 25.87 -10.79 -0.31
N GLY A 56 25.74 -9.80 -1.16
CA GLY A 56 24.49 -9.56 -1.84
C GLY A 56 24.42 -8.22 -2.53
N THR A 57 23.19 -7.82 -2.87
CA THR A 57 22.92 -6.59 -3.61
C THR A 57 21.76 -5.82 -2.99
N LEU A 58 21.89 -4.50 -3.02
CA LEU A 58 20.83 -3.53 -2.76
C LEU A 58 20.60 -2.72 -4.03
N LEU A 59 19.35 -2.64 -4.46
CA LEU A 59 18.90 -1.68 -5.47
C LEU A 59 17.89 -0.76 -4.82
N TYR A 60 18.04 0.55 -5.03
CA TYR A 60 17.07 1.51 -4.58
C TYR A 60 16.71 2.52 -5.67
N ALA A 61 15.48 3.00 -5.63
CA ALA A 61 15.01 4.09 -6.46
C ALA A 61 13.97 4.90 -5.67
N GLU A 62 14.19 6.19 -5.53
CA GLU A 62 13.27 7.10 -4.84
C GLU A 62 13.08 8.38 -5.64
N GLY A 63 11.89 8.92 -5.61
CA GLY A 63 11.65 10.20 -6.26
C GLY A 63 10.19 10.50 -6.52
N VAL A 64 10.00 11.74 -6.94
CA VAL A 64 8.70 12.26 -7.40
C VAL A 64 8.91 13.00 -8.70
N GLN A 65 8.08 12.68 -9.69
CA GLN A 65 8.07 13.33 -10.98
C GLN A 65 6.68 13.87 -11.31
N TYR A 66 6.61 15.16 -11.58
CA TYR A 66 5.41 15.84 -12.08
C TYR A 66 5.52 15.97 -13.59
N PHE A 67 4.56 15.39 -14.30
CA PHE A 67 4.49 15.45 -15.75
C PHE A 67 3.51 16.52 -16.25
N PRO A 68 3.65 16.98 -17.49
CA PRO A 68 2.60 17.73 -18.16
C PRO A 68 1.26 16.95 -18.11
N ASN A 69 0.14 17.66 -18.22
CA ASN A 69 -1.21 17.07 -18.19
C ASN A 69 -1.63 16.47 -16.83
N GLY A 70 -0.95 16.80 -15.72
CA GLY A 70 -1.38 16.49 -14.37
C GLY A 70 -1.12 15.05 -13.92
N PHE A 71 -0.24 14.32 -14.58
CA PHE A 71 0.28 13.06 -14.05
C PHE A 71 1.34 13.32 -12.99
N THR A 72 1.29 12.53 -11.93
CA THR A 72 2.32 12.49 -10.89
C THR A 72 2.79 11.06 -10.73
N ALA A 73 4.08 10.82 -10.86
CA ALA A 73 4.69 9.54 -10.52
C ALA A 73 5.54 9.69 -9.27
N ALA A 74 5.50 8.70 -8.39
CA ALA A 74 6.44 8.60 -7.27
C ALA A 74 6.88 7.17 -7.09
N ALA A 75 8.10 7.00 -6.60
CA ALA A 75 8.68 5.71 -6.30
C ALA A 75 9.45 5.79 -4.99
N ASP A 76 9.33 4.74 -4.18
CA ASP A 76 10.18 4.41 -3.05
C ASP A 76 10.38 2.89 -3.11
N VAL A 77 11.44 2.50 -3.75
CA VAL A 77 11.76 1.11 -4.04
C VAL A 77 13.10 0.77 -3.40
N ARG A 78 13.09 -0.29 -2.60
CA ARG A 78 14.29 -0.90 -2.04
C ARG A 78 14.18 -2.40 -2.20
N LEU A 79 15.14 -2.99 -2.88
CA LEU A 79 15.19 -4.41 -3.16
C LEU A 79 16.55 -4.93 -2.67
N THR A 80 16.52 -5.76 -1.66
CA THR A 80 17.69 -6.45 -1.14
C THR A 80 17.69 -7.91 -1.57
N SER A 81 18.85 -8.47 -1.86
CA SER A 81 18.97 -9.87 -2.29
C SER A 81 18.61 -10.84 -1.17
N ASN A 82 19.04 -10.54 0.05
CA ASN A 82 18.78 -11.37 1.24
C ASN A 82 18.80 -10.54 2.53
N LEU A 83 18.23 -11.13 3.60
CA LEU A 83 18.16 -10.49 4.90
C LEU A 83 19.54 -10.30 5.56
N ASP A 84 20.42 -11.30 5.40
CA ASP A 84 21.74 -11.28 6.04
C ASP A 84 22.60 -10.13 5.48
N PHE A 85 22.56 -9.93 4.16
CA PHE A 85 23.18 -8.76 3.51
C PHE A 85 22.64 -7.44 4.09
N ARG A 86 21.31 -7.32 4.25
CA ARG A 86 20.69 -6.12 4.82
C ARG A 86 21.15 -5.84 6.24
N GLN A 87 21.27 -6.88 7.07
CA GLN A 87 21.69 -6.75 8.47
C GLN A 87 23.16 -6.36 8.60
N VAL A 88 24.01 -6.77 7.68
CA VAL A 88 25.47 -6.56 7.77
C VAL A 88 25.93 -5.31 7.04
N PHE A 89 25.35 -5.01 5.89
CA PHE A 89 25.84 -3.98 4.97
C PHE A 89 24.92 -2.75 4.81
N SER A 90 23.81 -2.67 5.57
CA SER A 90 22.97 -1.46 5.56
C SER A 90 23.56 -0.36 6.44
N ASP A 91 23.49 0.88 5.98
CA ASP A 91 24.03 2.05 6.67
C ASP A 91 23.13 2.56 7.83
N GLY A 92 21.91 2.10 7.95
CA GLY A 92 20.93 2.59 8.91
C GLY A 92 20.43 1.55 9.90
N ILE A 93 20.49 1.85 11.22
CA ILE A 93 20.00 0.96 12.28
C ILE A 93 18.55 0.55 12.04
N GLN A 94 17.68 1.46 11.62
CA GLN A 94 16.28 1.12 11.32
C GLN A 94 16.14 0.13 10.17
N GLN A 95 17.00 0.16 9.17
CA GLN A 95 17.00 -0.80 8.08
C GLN A 95 17.46 -2.18 8.53
N ILE A 96 18.41 -2.22 9.46
CA ILE A 96 18.96 -3.44 10.02
C ILE A 96 17.91 -4.18 10.87
N ILE A 97 17.21 -3.47 11.74
CA ILE A 97 16.27 -4.05 12.71
C ILE A 97 14.83 -4.19 12.18
N SER A 98 14.47 -3.54 11.08
CA SER A 98 13.11 -3.59 10.55
C SER A 98 12.80 -4.98 9.98
N PRO A 99 11.80 -5.67 10.51
CA PRO A 99 11.36 -6.95 9.93
C PRO A 99 10.58 -6.75 8.63
N ILE A 100 10.25 -5.52 8.27
CA ILE A 100 9.38 -5.19 7.12
C ILE A 100 10.16 -4.34 6.14
N GLU A 101 10.20 -4.79 4.88
CA GLU A 101 10.66 -4.02 3.73
C GLU A 101 9.50 -3.78 2.77
N VAL A 102 9.28 -2.53 2.39
CA VAL A 102 8.21 -2.13 1.46
C VAL A 102 8.83 -1.39 0.29
N SER A 103 8.52 -1.84 -0.90
CA SER A 103 8.85 -1.18 -2.16
C SER A 103 7.58 -0.81 -2.89
N GLN A 104 7.44 0.43 -3.30
CA GLN A 104 6.25 0.89 -4.01
C GLN A 104 6.58 1.95 -5.05
N ALA A 105 5.85 1.89 -6.14
CA ALA A 105 5.85 2.93 -7.16
C ALA A 105 4.43 3.16 -7.66
N PHE A 106 4.06 4.40 -7.89
CA PHE A 106 2.74 4.70 -8.41
C PHE A 106 2.77 5.84 -9.44
N VAL A 107 1.76 5.83 -10.29
CA VAL A 107 1.42 6.93 -11.19
C VAL A 107 -0.03 7.31 -10.94
N ASN A 108 -0.26 8.56 -10.59
CA ASN A 108 -1.58 9.09 -10.30
C ASN A 108 -1.95 10.19 -11.29
N LYS A 109 -3.24 10.25 -11.63
CA LYS A 109 -3.86 11.36 -12.36
C LYS A 109 -5.26 11.61 -11.83
N SER A 110 -5.55 12.88 -11.57
CA SER A 110 -6.92 13.34 -11.27
C SER A 110 -7.38 14.34 -12.31
N TRP A 111 -8.62 14.19 -12.80
CA TRP A 111 -9.24 15.14 -13.71
C TRP A 111 -10.74 15.20 -13.43
N ASN A 112 -11.30 16.40 -13.40
CA ASN A 112 -12.70 16.62 -13.00
C ASN A 112 -13.05 15.84 -11.72
N ASN A 113 -13.95 14.86 -11.83
CA ASN A 113 -14.39 14.01 -10.72
C ASN A 113 -13.76 12.62 -10.73
N TYR A 114 -12.78 12.36 -11.58
CA TYR A 114 -12.14 11.06 -11.73
C TYR A 114 -10.72 11.07 -11.20
N THR A 115 -10.29 9.92 -10.67
CA THR A 115 -8.91 9.66 -10.27
C THR A 115 -8.51 8.28 -10.79
N LEU A 116 -7.37 8.22 -11.45
CA LEU A 116 -6.71 6.98 -11.86
C LEU A 116 -5.42 6.85 -11.07
N ASN A 117 -5.21 5.70 -10.45
CA ASN A 117 -3.98 5.37 -9.75
C ASN A 117 -3.48 3.99 -10.20
N LEU A 118 -2.27 3.97 -10.74
CA LEU A 118 -1.54 2.77 -11.08
C LEU A 118 -0.49 2.55 -9.99
N LEU A 119 -0.55 1.43 -9.28
CA LEU A 119 0.33 1.11 -8.16
C LEU A 119 1.03 -0.23 -8.42
N ALA A 120 2.32 -0.24 -8.15
CA ALA A 120 3.12 -1.44 -8.01
C ALA A 120 3.67 -1.48 -6.58
N ARG A 121 3.39 -2.55 -5.82
CA ARG A 121 3.86 -2.69 -4.44
C ARG A 121 4.38 -4.10 -4.19
N ALA A 122 5.53 -4.18 -3.58
CA ALA A 122 6.10 -5.39 -3.02
C ALA A 122 6.38 -5.17 -1.53
N GLN A 123 6.05 -6.15 -0.71
CA GLN A 123 6.32 -6.12 0.72
C GLN A 123 6.92 -7.46 1.15
N GLU A 124 7.98 -7.37 1.92
CA GLU A 124 8.64 -8.52 2.53
C GLU A 124 8.61 -8.36 4.04
N ILE A 125 8.17 -9.40 4.74
CA ILE A 125 8.13 -9.46 6.19
C ILE A 125 8.99 -10.64 6.62
N SER A 126 10.07 -10.35 7.35
CA SER A 126 11.02 -11.34 7.84
C SER A 126 10.81 -11.54 9.34
N ILE A 127 10.33 -12.72 9.73
CA ILE A 127 10.20 -13.16 11.11
C ILE A 127 11.04 -14.44 11.31
N PRO A 128 11.41 -14.82 12.53
CA PRO A 128 12.46 -15.80 12.77
C PRO A 128 12.38 -17.13 12.02
N ASN A 129 11.20 -17.63 11.72
CA ASN A 129 11.05 -18.90 10.97
C ASN A 129 10.44 -18.72 9.57
N VAL A 130 9.90 -17.55 9.25
CA VAL A 130 9.09 -17.34 8.05
C VAL A 130 9.43 -16.02 7.40
N GLN A 131 9.67 -16.05 6.09
CA GLN A 131 9.74 -14.86 5.23
C GLN A 131 8.47 -14.80 4.38
N ILE A 132 7.72 -13.73 4.52
CA ILE A 132 6.44 -13.53 3.82
C ILE A 132 6.65 -12.47 2.74
N LYS A 133 6.55 -12.87 1.48
CA LYS A 133 6.64 -11.97 0.32
C LYS A 133 5.25 -11.76 -0.25
N THR A 134 4.75 -10.53 -0.24
CA THR A 134 3.49 -10.15 -0.88
C THR A 134 3.75 -9.14 -1.99
N ARG A 135 3.06 -9.31 -3.11
CA ARG A 135 3.18 -8.41 -4.28
C ARG A 135 1.81 -8.07 -4.80
N ASN A 136 1.58 -6.79 -5.06
CA ASN A 136 0.44 -6.26 -5.78
C ASN A 136 0.95 -5.63 -7.08
N LEU A 137 0.93 -6.41 -8.17
CA LEU A 137 1.57 -6.06 -9.44
C LEU A 137 0.75 -6.55 -10.63
N PRO A 138 0.22 -5.68 -11.48
CA PRO A 138 -0.09 -4.29 -11.21
C PRO A 138 -1.34 -4.13 -10.35
N SER A 139 -1.54 -2.94 -9.76
CA SER A 139 -2.81 -2.53 -9.16
C SER A 139 -3.30 -1.27 -9.89
N VAL A 140 -4.47 -1.35 -10.47
CA VAL A 140 -5.12 -0.25 -11.20
C VAL A 140 -6.37 0.13 -10.41
N ASN A 141 -6.39 1.34 -9.86
CA ASN A 141 -7.54 1.87 -9.14
C ASN A 141 -8.15 3.02 -9.96
N PHE A 142 -9.42 2.92 -10.26
CA PHE A 142 -10.17 3.97 -10.92
C PHE A 142 -11.38 4.37 -10.09
N GLU A 143 -11.46 5.65 -9.79
CA GLU A 143 -12.46 6.19 -8.89
C GLU A 143 -13.17 7.39 -9.51
N LYS A 144 -14.47 7.46 -9.32
CA LYS A 144 -15.28 8.64 -9.58
C LYS A 144 -15.77 9.19 -8.24
N ARG A 145 -15.41 10.43 -7.94
CA ARG A 145 -15.93 11.17 -6.78
C ARG A 145 -17.43 11.42 -6.92
N PRO A 146 -18.18 11.53 -5.81
CA PRO A 146 -19.60 11.83 -5.85
C PRO A 146 -19.90 13.05 -6.72
N SER A 147 -20.73 12.86 -7.73
CA SER A 147 -21.19 13.91 -8.62
C SER A 147 -22.68 13.78 -8.87
N GLN A 148 -23.37 14.91 -8.93
CA GLN A 148 -24.80 14.96 -9.14
C GLN A 148 -25.19 14.36 -10.50
N ILE A 149 -26.22 13.54 -10.52
CA ILE A 149 -26.80 12.99 -11.73
C ILE A 149 -27.73 14.06 -12.32
N SER A 150 -27.39 14.61 -13.48
CA SER A 150 -28.05 15.79 -14.07
C SER A 150 -29.57 15.65 -14.23
N PHE A 151 -30.04 14.44 -14.58
CA PHE A 151 -31.46 14.16 -14.82
C PHE A 151 -32.20 13.59 -13.61
N LEU A 152 -31.48 13.24 -12.51
CA LEU A 152 -32.05 12.66 -11.27
C LEU A 152 -31.65 13.48 -10.04
N LYS A 153 -31.87 14.79 -10.07
CA LYS A 153 -31.62 15.63 -8.88
C LYS A 153 -32.54 15.25 -7.75
N PRO A 154 -32.06 15.16 -6.49
CA PRO A 154 -30.73 15.50 -5.96
C PRO A 154 -29.79 14.29 -5.81
N LEU A 155 -29.89 13.23 -6.59
CA LEU A 155 -29.06 12.04 -6.50
C LEU A 155 -27.61 12.31 -6.93
N TYR A 156 -26.68 11.75 -6.17
CA TYR A 156 -25.25 11.72 -6.47
C TYR A 156 -24.80 10.30 -6.74
N PHE A 157 -23.92 10.14 -7.70
CA PHE A 157 -23.31 8.87 -8.05
C PHE A 157 -21.81 8.92 -7.90
N SER A 158 -21.25 7.88 -7.30
CA SER A 158 -19.81 7.63 -7.23
C SER A 158 -19.53 6.15 -7.47
N PHE A 159 -18.31 5.82 -7.83
CA PHE A 159 -17.86 4.45 -7.87
C PHE A 159 -16.36 4.33 -7.61
N LYS A 160 -15.95 3.18 -7.10
CA LYS A 160 -14.56 2.76 -6.99
C LYS A 160 -14.43 1.41 -7.68
N THR A 161 -13.40 1.25 -8.48
CA THR A 161 -13.08 -0.05 -9.08
C THR A 161 -11.58 -0.28 -9.02
N SER A 162 -11.17 -1.51 -8.74
CA SER A 162 -9.78 -1.90 -8.77
C SER A 162 -9.59 -3.21 -9.50
N VAL A 163 -8.48 -3.30 -10.22
CA VAL A 163 -7.97 -4.54 -10.82
C VAL A 163 -6.58 -4.75 -10.27
N GLU A 164 -6.35 -5.88 -9.63
CA GLU A 164 -5.09 -6.14 -8.94
C GLU A 164 -4.56 -7.52 -9.29
N GLY A 165 -3.26 -7.58 -9.58
CA GLY A 165 -2.51 -8.82 -9.56
C GLY A 165 -1.91 -9.02 -8.17
N VAL A 166 -2.33 -10.06 -7.45
CA VAL A 166 -1.90 -10.32 -6.07
C VAL A 166 -1.14 -11.64 -6.02
N SER A 167 0.02 -11.62 -5.39
CA SER A 167 0.75 -12.85 -5.07
C SER A 167 1.22 -12.83 -3.62
N ARG A 168 1.23 -14.00 -2.99
CA ARG A 168 1.80 -14.23 -1.65
C ARG A 168 2.62 -15.50 -1.65
N ARG A 169 3.82 -15.41 -1.13
CA ARG A 169 4.72 -16.55 -0.96
C ARG A 169 5.29 -16.53 0.46
N GLU A 170 5.19 -17.65 1.13
CA GLU A 170 5.78 -17.89 2.45
C GLU A 170 6.97 -18.83 2.28
N GLU A 171 8.16 -18.35 2.60
CA GLU A 171 9.41 -19.14 2.61
C GLU A 171 9.71 -19.48 4.06
N VAL A 172 9.76 -20.78 4.37
CA VAL A 172 9.86 -21.30 5.74
C VAL A 172 11.18 -22.01 5.93
N ARG A 173 11.94 -21.64 6.98
CA ARG A 173 13.23 -22.27 7.33
C ARG A 173 13.03 -23.65 7.96
N ASN A 174 12.07 -23.78 8.87
CA ASN A 174 11.72 -25.04 9.53
C ASN A 174 10.24 -25.37 9.29
N LEU A 175 9.98 -26.25 8.33
CA LEU A 175 8.63 -26.65 7.94
C LEU A 175 7.87 -27.35 9.06
N ALA A 176 8.53 -28.23 9.83
CA ALA A 176 7.89 -28.97 10.91
C ALA A 176 7.38 -28.03 12.01
N LEU A 177 8.21 -27.06 12.42
CA LEU A 177 7.82 -26.03 13.39
C LEU A 177 6.68 -25.16 12.84
N TYR A 178 6.72 -24.79 11.58
CA TYR A 178 5.68 -24.01 10.93
C TYR A 178 4.33 -24.74 10.93
N GLN A 179 4.32 -26.02 10.52
CA GLN A 179 3.11 -26.83 10.49
C GLN A 179 2.53 -27.07 11.89
N GLN A 180 3.40 -27.27 12.89
CA GLN A 180 2.98 -27.42 14.28
C GLN A 180 2.32 -26.15 14.84
N THR A 181 2.81 -24.96 14.46
CA THR A 181 2.32 -23.67 14.98
C THR A 181 1.10 -23.14 14.21
N THR A 182 1.01 -23.40 12.91
CA THR A 182 -0.04 -22.86 12.04
C THR A 182 -1.13 -23.86 11.65
N GLY A 183 -0.87 -25.15 11.82
CA GLY A 183 -1.77 -26.23 11.43
C GLY A 183 -1.92 -26.44 9.92
N GLY A 184 -1.02 -25.88 9.09
CA GLY A 184 -1.12 -25.99 7.64
C GLY A 184 0.20 -25.79 6.90
N ASP A 185 0.16 -25.90 5.57
CA ASP A 185 1.31 -25.66 4.70
C ASP A 185 1.56 -24.17 4.49
N PRO A 186 2.81 -23.76 4.16
CA PRO A 186 3.13 -22.40 3.76
C PRO A 186 2.29 -21.97 2.54
N VAL A 187 1.81 -20.74 2.56
CA VAL A 187 1.00 -20.20 1.46
C VAL A 187 1.90 -19.84 0.28
N VAL A 188 1.62 -20.47 -0.86
CA VAL A 188 2.23 -20.14 -2.14
C VAL A 188 1.11 -19.90 -3.14
N SER A 189 0.87 -18.63 -3.48
CA SER A 189 -0.08 -18.27 -4.52
C SER A 189 0.56 -18.40 -5.91
N PRO A 190 -0.25 -18.50 -6.98
CA PRO A 190 0.24 -18.32 -8.34
C PRO A 190 1.02 -17.00 -8.47
N ALA A 191 1.86 -16.89 -9.50
CA ALA A 191 2.67 -15.69 -9.73
C ALA A 191 1.83 -14.41 -9.77
N ILE A 192 0.60 -14.50 -10.29
CA ILE A 192 -0.38 -13.41 -10.31
C ILE A 192 -1.78 -14.00 -10.10
N GLY A 193 -2.31 -13.85 -8.88
CA GLY A 193 -3.74 -14.04 -8.61
C GLY A 193 -4.49 -12.75 -8.99
N GLN A 194 -5.59 -12.88 -9.72
CA GLN A 194 -6.37 -11.71 -10.15
C GLN A 194 -7.48 -11.39 -9.15
N ARG A 195 -7.61 -10.11 -8.82
CA ARG A 195 -8.72 -9.57 -8.05
C ARG A 195 -9.33 -8.40 -8.82
N LEU A 196 -10.64 -8.47 -8.99
CA LEU A 196 -11.45 -7.36 -9.51
C LEU A 196 -12.43 -6.94 -8.43
N ASP A 197 -12.47 -5.66 -8.12
CA ASP A 197 -13.41 -5.07 -7.14
C ASP A 197 -14.16 -3.91 -7.78
N ILE A 198 -15.48 -3.92 -7.64
CA ILE A 198 -16.37 -2.88 -8.17
C ILE A 198 -17.31 -2.45 -7.04
N TYR A 199 -17.33 -1.16 -6.74
CA TYR A 199 -18.11 -0.58 -5.66
C TYR A 199 -18.82 0.70 -6.11
N PRO A 200 -19.97 0.60 -6.81
CA PRO A 200 -20.85 1.72 -7.10
C PRO A 200 -21.67 2.13 -5.88
N GLN A 201 -21.93 3.42 -5.76
CA GLN A 201 -22.66 4.03 -4.68
C GLN A 201 -23.56 5.15 -5.18
N VAL A 202 -24.78 5.19 -4.66
CA VAL A 202 -25.75 6.27 -4.90
C VAL A 202 -26.09 6.93 -3.57
N THR A 203 -26.01 8.26 -3.52
CA THR A 203 -26.28 9.05 -2.32
C THR A 203 -27.38 10.07 -2.61
N LEU A 204 -28.38 10.12 -1.74
CA LEU A 204 -29.49 11.05 -1.76
C LEU A 204 -29.42 11.99 -0.54
N PRO A 205 -28.85 13.19 -0.67
CA PRO A 205 -28.92 14.20 0.37
C PRO A 205 -30.23 14.98 0.27
N ILE A 206 -30.93 15.11 1.39
CA ILE A 206 -32.13 15.92 1.54
C ILE A 206 -31.91 16.89 2.69
N SER A 207 -31.92 18.19 2.40
CA SER A 207 -31.80 19.24 3.41
C SER A 207 -33.12 19.92 3.58
N THR A 208 -33.61 20.00 4.81
CA THR A 208 -34.80 20.73 5.24
C THR A 208 -34.42 21.82 6.23
N LYS A 209 -35.38 22.64 6.62
CA LYS A 209 -35.19 23.66 7.67
C LYS A 209 -34.77 23.08 9.01
N TYR A 210 -35.15 21.83 9.31
CA TYR A 210 -35.04 21.24 10.64
C TYR A 210 -34.05 20.09 10.73
N PHE A 211 -33.72 19.44 9.62
CA PHE A 211 -32.78 18.34 9.60
C PHE A 211 -32.14 18.17 8.21
N ASN A 212 -30.96 17.61 8.21
CA ASN A 212 -30.31 17.07 7.03
C ASN A 212 -30.41 15.56 7.09
N PHE A 213 -30.87 14.97 6.00
CA PHE A 213 -30.99 13.53 5.84
C PHE A 213 -30.15 13.08 4.64
N THR A 214 -29.33 12.08 4.83
CA THR A 214 -28.56 11.49 3.76
C THR A 214 -28.79 9.99 3.72
N ALA A 215 -29.36 9.50 2.63
CA ALA A 215 -29.49 8.08 2.36
C ALA A 215 -28.43 7.65 1.35
N THR A 216 -27.70 6.60 1.66
CA THR A 216 -26.70 6.04 0.78
C THR A 216 -26.98 4.57 0.55
N ALA A 217 -27.00 4.14 -0.72
CA ALA A 217 -27.08 2.76 -1.12
C ALA A 217 -25.83 2.41 -1.92
N ALA A 218 -25.15 1.33 -1.56
CA ALA A 218 -23.96 0.85 -2.24
C ALA A 218 -24.03 -0.67 -2.44
N THR A 219 -23.36 -1.15 -3.45
CA THR A 219 -23.14 -2.57 -3.64
C THR A 219 -21.67 -2.81 -3.97
N ARG A 220 -21.12 -3.90 -3.46
CA ARG A 220 -19.74 -4.28 -3.74
C ARG A 220 -19.72 -5.68 -4.32
N VAL A 221 -19.03 -5.81 -5.44
CA VAL A 221 -18.78 -7.11 -6.08
C VAL A 221 -17.28 -7.29 -6.19
N THR A 222 -16.77 -8.34 -5.56
CA THR A 222 -15.35 -8.68 -5.61
C THR A 222 -15.20 -10.06 -6.21
N TYR A 223 -14.43 -10.15 -7.29
CA TYR A 223 -14.03 -11.39 -7.94
C TYR A 223 -12.57 -11.72 -7.59
N TYR A 224 -12.31 -12.99 -7.32
CA TYR A 224 -10.98 -13.57 -7.14
C TYR A 224 -10.81 -14.75 -8.08
N SER A 225 -9.70 -14.83 -8.79
CA SER A 225 -9.39 -15.96 -9.69
C SER A 225 -8.96 -17.23 -8.95
N ASN A 226 -8.65 -17.13 -7.66
CA ASN A 226 -8.17 -18.22 -6.84
C ASN A 226 -8.82 -18.22 -5.46
N SER A 227 -8.95 -19.39 -4.85
CA SER A 227 -9.42 -19.56 -3.48
C SER A 227 -8.48 -20.46 -2.68
N PHE A 228 -8.76 -20.61 -1.38
CA PHE A 228 -8.06 -21.54 -0.51
C PHE A 228 -8.91 -22.80 -0.29
N ASN A 229 -8.26 -23.97 -0.29
CA ASN A 229 -8.86 -25.19 0.22
C ASN A 229 -8.71 -25.28 1.75
N ASP A 230 -9.26 -26.35 2.37
CA ASP A 230 -9.20 -26.57 3.82
C ASP A 230 -7.77 -26.70 4.37
N MET A 231 -6.81 -27.10 3.54
CA MET A 231 -5.39 -27.19 3.88
C MET A 231 -4.63 -25.88 3.64
N ARG A 232 -5.34 -24.76 3.40
CA ARG A 232 -4.76 -23.44 3.09
C ARG A 232 -3.93 -23.40 1.79
N ARG A 233 -4.05 -24.40 0.91
CA ARG A 233 -3.42 -24.37 -0.42
C ARG A 233 -4.26 -23.55 -1.38
N VAL A 234 -3.59 -22.74 -2.19
CA VAL A 234 -4.25 -21.98 -3.24
C VAL A 234 -4.68 -22.93 -4.36
N VAL A 235 -5.96 -22.86 -4.70
CA VAL A 235 -6.55 -23.63 -5.80
C VAL A 235 -7.13 -22.69 -6.84
N GLY A 236 -7.07 -23.08 -8.12
CA GLY A 236 -7.57 -22.30 -9.26
C GLY A 236 -9.10 -22.29 -9.34
N ARG A 237 -9.78 -22.07 -8.22
CA ARG A 237 -11.24 -21.94 -8.15
C ARG A 237 -11.59 -20.49 -7.88
N ASP A 238 -12.35 -19.90 -8.78
CA ASP A 238 -12.81 -18.52 -8.64
C ASP A 238 -13.86 -18.35 -7.54
N VAL A 239 -13.88 -17.16 -6.96
CA VAL A 239 -14.82 -16.76 -5.91
C VAL A 239 -15.37 -15.38 -6.21
N ILE A 240 -16.69 -15.26 -6.17
CA ILE A 240 -17.39 -13.98 -6.26
C ILE A 240 -18.04 -13.68 -4.90
N ARG A 241 -17.69 -12.52 -4.35
CA ARG A 241 -18.32 -11.97 -3.13
C ARG A 241 -19.20 -10.81 -3.52
N LYS A 242 -20.42 -10.77 -2.95
CA LYS A 242 -21.39 -9.69 -3.17
C LYS A 242 -21.80 -9.14 -1.80
N LEU A 243 -21.84 -7.84 -1.68
CA LEU A 243 -22.24 -7.13 -0.46
C LEU A 243 -23.16 -5.97 -0.86
N GLY A 244 -24.26 -5.80 -0.17
CA GLY A 244 -25.13 -4.62 -0.24
C GLY A 244 -25.03 -3.81 1.05
N GLU A 245 -24.94 -2.50 0.93
CA GLU A 245 -24.82 -1.57 2.06
C GLU A 245 -25.89 -0.49 1.94
N PHE A 246 -26.56 -0.19 3.07
CA PHE A 246 -27.50 0.90 3.19
C PHE A 246 -27.14 1.70 4.42
N GLU A 247 -26.97 3.01 4.24
CA GLU A 247 -26.64 3.94 5.31
C GLU A 247 -27.66 5.08 5.34
N PHE A 248 -28.09 5.45 6.54
CA PHE A 248 -28.94 6.59 6.78
C PHE A 248 -28.30 7.50 7.83
N ASP A 249 -27.97 8.71 7.42
CA ASP A 249 -27.46 9.75 8.32
C ASP A 249 -28.55 10.81 8.49
N VAL A 250 -28.93 11.09 9.73
CA VAL A 250 -29.94 12.11 10.08
C VAL A 250 -29.30 13.09 11.06
N ARG A 251 -29.12 14.33 10.61
CA ARG A 251 -28.58 15.41 11.44
C ARG A 251 -29.62 16.48 11.66
N PRO A 252 -30.20 16.56 12.87
CA PRO A 252 -31.07 17.66 13.22
C PRO A 252 -30.30 18.98 13.35
N VAL A 253 -31.02 20.10 13.36
CA VAL A 253 -30.40 21.41 13.61
C VAL A 253 -29.89 21.51 15.03
N ALA A 254 -28.78 22.22 15.21
CA ALA A 254 -28.32 22.58 16.54
C ALA A 254 -29.34 23.49 17.25
N LEU A 255 -29.72 23.12 18.46
CA LEU A 255 -30.62 23.92 19.29
C LEU A 255 -29.80 24.83 20.19
N ALA A 256 -30.05 26.12 20.12
CA ALA A 256 -29.37 27.10 20.95
C ALA A 256 -30.35 27.95 21.75
N ARG A 257 -30.08 28.11 23.04
CA ARG A 257 -30.83 28.99 23.91
C ARG A 257 -29.91 29.98 24.61
N ASN A 258 -30.20 31.25 24.45
CA ASN A 258 -29.50 32.32 25.16
C ASN A 258 -30.19 32.55 26.50
N PHE A 259 -29.45 32.69 27.57
CA PHE A 259 -29.94 33.02 28.92
C PHE A 259 -29.45 34.41 29.27
N TYR A 260 -30.39 35.22 29.76
CA TYR A 260 -30.18 36.63 30.13
C TYR A 260 -30.40 36.81 31.63
N GLY A 261 -29.64 37.69 32.24
CA GLY A 261 -29.81 38.09 33.65
C GLY A 261 -30.81 39.21 33.84
N LYS A 262 -30.92 39.69 35.09
CA LYS A 262 -31.66 40.93 35.40
C LYS A 262 -31.03 42.07 34.58
N ASN A 263 -31.81 42.95 33.99
CA ASN A 263 -31.39 44.02 33.09
C ASN A 263 -30.96 43.56 31.68
N ASN A 264 -31.51 42.45 31.20
CA ASN A 264 -31.27 41.93 29.85
C ASN A 264 -29.76 41.73 29.50
N THR A 265 -28.90 41.56 30.48
CA THR A 265 -27.47 41.27 30.28
C THR A 265 -27.31 39.81 29.89
N PHE A 266 -26.63 39.57 28.75
CA PHE A 266 -26.30 38.20 28.30
C PHE A 266 -25.48 37.49 29.39
N ARG A 267 -25.86 36.27 29.78
CA ARG A 267 -25.14 35.45 30.74
C ARG A 267 -24.40 34.30 30.05
N PHE A 268 -25.14 33.43 29.36
CA PHE A 268 -24.54 32.30 28.65
C PHE A 268 -25.48 31.79 27.55
N ARG A 269 -24.91 31.07 26.62
CA ARG A 269 -25.64 30.38 25.57
C ARG A 269 -25.46 28.88 25.76
N HIS A 270 -26.54 28.14 25.85
CA HIS A 270 -26.52 26.67 25.81
C HIS A 270 -26.80 26.24 24.39
N VAL A 271 -25.88 25.38 23.84
CA VAL A 271 -26.02 24.82 22.52
C VAL A 271 -26.04 23.31 22.67
N ILE A 272 -27.02 22.68 22.06
CA ILE A 272 -27.12 21.22 21.92
C ILE A 272 -26.83 20.93 20.44
N GLU A 273 -25.68 20.37 20.16
CA GLU A 273 -25.29 19.88 18.83
C GLU A 273 -25.55 18.38 18.78
N PRO A 274 -26.20 17.86 17.71
CA PRO A 274 -26.49 16.45 17.52
C PRO A 274 -25.24 15.64 17.16
#